data_96cbfee279add2e2ef37648b5e810cd2
#
_entry.id   96cbfee279add2e2ef37648b5e810cd2
#
_cell.length_a   1.000
_cell.length_b   1.000
_cell.length_c   1.000
_cell.angle_alpha   90.00
_cell.angle_beta   90.00
_cell.angle_gamma   90.00
#
_symmetry.space_group_name_H-M   'P 1'
#
loop_
_entity.id
_entity.type
_entity.pdbx_description
1 polymer ?
#
loop_
_entity_poly.entity_id
_entity_poly.type
_entity_poly.pdbx_seq_one_letter_code
_entity_poly.pdbx_strand_id
1 'polypeptide(L)'
;MEWKRYLIDTFEFNDRTNRKLLDMIGLLPEQAEAVRLFSHLIYSQYKWMARIVGDPKSAEMDWWQPVYKYNELEEKWEDSLKVWMDYLDSRSDADLIEDVEFTGYDGGRWAAKPLDIALQLNYHSI
;
A
#
# COMPACT_ATOMS: atom_id res chain seq x y z
N MET A 1 -16.97 16.00 -6.04
CA MET A 1 -16.77 14.56 -5.92
C MET A 1 -16.03 14.23 -4.63
N GLU A 2 -16.48 13.24 -3.92
CA GLU A 2 -15.86 12.85 -2.66
C GLU A 2 -14.76 11.83 -2.90
N TRP A 3 -13.55 12.29 -3.18
CA TRP A 3 -12.38 11.44 -3.43
C TRP A 3 -12.08 10.52 -2.25
N LYS A 4 -12.18 11.06 -1.05
CA LYS A 4 -11.93 10.32 0.17
C LYS A 4 -12.86 9.10 0.26
N ARG A 5 -14.15 9.28 0.03
CA ARG A 5 -15.13 8.18 0.10
C ARG A 5 -14.84 7.12 -0.97
N TYR A 6 -14.53 7.57 -2.16
CA TYR A 6 -14.18 6.65 -3.26
C TYR A 6 -12.96 5.80 -2.90
N LEU A 7 -11.92 6.42 -2.34
CA LEU A 7 -10.71 5.70 -1.94
C LEU A 7 -10.98 4.70 -0.82
N ILE A 8 -11.75 5.10 0.20
CA ILE A 8 -12.11 4.19 1.30
C ILE A 8 -12.84 2.97 0.76
N ASP A 9 -13.84 3.17 -0.09
CA ASP A 9 -14.61 2.09 -0.68
C ASP A 9 -13.71 1.16 -1.53
N THR A 10 -12.77 1.73 -2.27
CA THR A 10 -11.84 0.95 -3.10
C THR A 10 -10.89 0.12 -2.24
N PHE A 11 -10.35 0.69 -1.15
CA PHE A 11 -9.52 -0.05 -0.21
C PHE A 11 -10.30 -1.20 0.45
N GLU A 12 -11.55 -0.95 0.83
CA GLU A 12 -12.39 -1.99 1.44
C GLU A 12 -12.68 -3.14 0.47
N PHE A 13 -12.95 -2.81 -0.80
CA PHE A 13 -13.13 -3.82 -1.84
C PHE A 13 -11.87 -4.66 -2.02
N ASN A 14 -10.73 -3.99 -2.09
CA ASN A 14 -9.43 -4.63 -2.24
C ASN A 14 -9.11 -5.53 -1.05
N ASP A 15 -9.45 -5.08 0.16
CA ASP A 15 -9.28 -5.87 1.38
C ASP A 15 -10.03 -7.20 1.29
N ARG A 16 -11.30 -7.16 0.94
CA ARG A 16 -12.11 -8.38 0.80
C ARG A 16 -11.52 -9.35 -0.20
N THR A 17 -11.09 -8.83 -1.35
CA THR A 17 -10.51 -9.65 -2.42
C THR A 17 -9.18 -10.26 -1.99
N ASN A 18 -8.32 -9.48 -1.36
CA ASN A 18 -7.00 -9.97 -0.95
C ASN A 18 -7.05 -10.94 0.23
N ARG A 19 -8.06 -10.83 1.12
CA ARG A 19 -8.26 -11.84 2.16
C ARG A 19 -8.62 -13.20 1.56
N LYS A 20 -9.44 -13.22 0.52
CA LYS A 20 -9.74 -14.46 -0.22
C LYS A 20 -8.49 -15.01 -0.90
N LEU A 21 -7.66 -14.15 -1.45
CA LEU A 21 -6.40 -14.55 -2.07
C LEU A 21 -5.46 -15.18 -1.04
N LEU A 22 -5.38 -14.65 0.18
CA LEU A 22 -4.58 -15.23 1.25
C LEU A 22 -4.99 -16.67 1.55
N ASP A 23 -6.28 -16.95 1.63
CA ASP A 23 -6.78 -18.30 1.83
C ASP A 23 -6.36 -19.22 0.70
N MET A 24 -6.43 -18.75 -0.54
CA MET A 24 -6.01 -19.52 -1.72
C MET A 24 -4.51 -19.79 -1.73
N ILE A 25 -3.70 -18.83 -1.33
CA ILE A 25 -2.23 -19.01 -1.21
C ILE A 25 -1.93 -20.13 -0.23
N GLY A 26 -2.65 -20.19 0.89
CA GLY A 26 -2.47 -21.22 1.91
C GLY A 26 -2.72 -22.64 1.40
N LEU A 27 -3.44 -22.80 0.29
CA LEU A 27 -3.74 -24.10 -0.31
C LEU A 27 -2.74 -24.49 -1.40
N LEU A 28 -1.82 -23.61 -1.79
CA LEU A 28 -0.84 -23.92 -2.82
C LEU A 28 0.22 -24.89 -2.30
N PRO A 29 0.67 -25.87 -3.13
CA PRO A 29 1.76 -26.77 -2.76
C PRO A 29 3.11 -26.04 -2.65
N GLU A 30 3.31 -24.99 -3.48
CA GLU A 30 4.49 -24.14 -3.41
C GLU A 30 4.02 -22.70 -3.28
N GLN A 31 4.43 -22.02 -2.19
CA GLN A 31 3.90 -20.72 -1.83
C GLN A 31 4.89 -19.58 -2.01
N ALA A 32 6.18 -19.87 -2.21
CA ALA A 32 7.24 -18.88 -2.13
C ALA A 32 7.02 -17.66 -3.03
N GLU A 33 6.66 -17.87 -4.30
CA GLU A 33 6.45 -16.76 -5.24
C GLU A 33 5.21 -15.94 -4.89
N ALA A 34 4.11 -16.61 -4.51
CA ALA A 34 2.88 -15.92 -4.12
C ALA A 34 3.09 -15.10 -2.85
N VAL A 35 3.82 -15.65 -1.87
CA VAL A 35 4.16 -14.94 -0.64
C VAL A 35 5.05 -13.74 -0.93
N ARG A 36 6.02 -13.88 -1.84
CA ARG A 36 6.88 -12.76 -2.25
C ARG A 36 6.07 -11.63 -2.88
N LEU A 37 5.16 -11.95 -3.78
CA LEU A 37 4.31 -10.96 -4.45
C LEU A 37 3.36 -10.28 -3.46
N PHE A 38 2.75 -11.05 -2.56
CA PHE A 38 1.84 -10.48 -1.57
C PHE A 38 2.59 -9.58 -0.58
N SER A 39 3.80 -9.99 -0.16
CA SER A 39 4.66 -9.17 0.69
C SER A 39 5.02 -7.85 0.01
N HIS A 40 5.24 -7.88 -1.30
CA HIS A 40 5.50 -6.67 -2.10
C HIS A 40 4.30 -5.71 -2.05
N LEU A 41 3.07 -6.23 -2.17
CA LEU A 41 1.86 -5.40 -2.07
C LEU A 41 1.78 -4.70 -0.70
N ILE A 42 2.01 -5.45 0.37
CA ILE A 42 2.00 -4.92 1.73
C ILE A 42 3.07 -3.82 1.90
N TYR A 43 4.30 -4.14 1.51
CA TYR A 43 5.41 -3.22 1.71
C TYR A 43 5.28 -1.97 0.83
N SER A 44 4.67 -2.10 -0.34
CA SER A 44 4.37 -0.94 -1.19
C SER A 44 3.44 0.05 -0.49
N GLN A 45 2.46 -0.45 0.26
CA GLN A 45 1.58 0.41 1.04
C GLN A 45 2.36 1.18 2.12
N TYR A 46 3.27 0.51 2.83
CA TYR A 46 4.11 1.16 3.83
C TYR A 46 5.07 2.18 3.22
N LYS A 47 5.74 1.81 2.14
CA LYS A 47 6.72 2.70 1.51
C LYS A 47 6.06 3.96 0.96
N TRP A 48 4.93 3.83 0.27
CA TRP A 48 4.23 5.00 -0.24
C TRP A 48 3.72 5.90 0.88
N MET A 49 3.25 5.33 1.98
CA MET A 49 2.85 6.14 3.13
C MET A 49 4.05 6.87 3.73
N ALA A 50 5.19 6.21 3.86
CA ALA A 50 6.41 6.85 4.34
C ALA A 50 6.81 8.04 3.46
N ARG A 51 6.67 7.91 2.14
CA ARG A 51 6.91 9.03 1.20
C ARG A 51 5.93 10.18 1.41
N ILE A 52 4.65 9.86 1.60
CA ILE A 52 3.59 10.88 1.79
C ILE A 52 3.83 11.69 3.06
N VAL A 53 4.18 11.03 4.17
CA VAL A 53 4.40 11.71 5.45
C VAL A 53 5.81 12.32 5.59
N GLY A 54 6.65 12.14 4.58
CA GLY A 54 7.99 12.74 4.57
C GLY A 54 8.98 12.05 5.47
N ASP A 55 8.81 10.74 5.73
CA ASP A 55 9.77 9.95 6.50
C ASP A 55 11.10 9.87 5.72
N PRO A 56 12.22 10.34 6.30
CA PRO A 56 13.50 10.30 5.60
C PRO A 56 13.98 8.89 5.28
N LYS A 57 13.47 7.88 5.98
CA LYS A 57 13.80 6.48 5.70
C LYS A 57 13.14 5.93 4.44
N SER A 58 12.16 6.65 3.88
CA SER A 58 11.41 6.16 2.73
C SER A 58 12.29 5.84 1.53
N ALA A 59 13.37 6.60 1.31
CA ALA A 59 14.29 6.38 0.20
C ALA A 59 15.10 5.09 0.34
N GLU A 60 15.30 4.61 1.57
CA GLU A 60 16.07 3.40 1.86
C GLU A 60 15.21 2.14 1.85
N MET A 61 13.87 2.27 1.83
CA MET A 61 12.95 1.14 1.81
C MET A 61 12.98 0.46 0.45
N ASP A 62 13.14 -0.85 0.46
CA ASP A 62 13.14 -1.68 -0.74
C ASP A 62 11.70 -2.09 -1.09
N TRP A 63 11.37 -2.12 -2.38
CA TRP A 63 10.04 -2.54 -2.82
C TRP A 63 9.79 -4.04 -2.63
N TRP A 64 10.84 -4.85 -2.59
CA TRP A 64 10.77 -6.30 -2.58
C TRP A 64 11.25 -6.93 -1.28
N GLN A 65 11.64 -6.11 -0.30
CA GLN A 65 12.06 -6.57 1.02
C GLN A 65 11.36 -5.75 2.09
N PRO A 66 10.96 -6.34 3.22
CA PRO A 66 11.16 -7.77 3.58
C PRO A 66 10.15 -8.68 2.88
N VAL A 67 10.48 -9.96 2.78
CA VAL A 67 9.54 -11.01 2.42
C VAL A 67 9.03 -11.62 3.73
N TYR A 68 7.74 -11.50 3.99
CA TYR A 68 7.14 -12.02 5.20
C TYR A 68 6.93 -13.53 5.09
N LYS A 69 6.72 -14.19 6.22
CA LYS A 69 6.26 -15.58 6.24
C LYS A 69 4.75 -15.61 5.96
N TYR A 70 4.27 -16.72 5.40
CA TYR A 70 2.84 -16.83 5.08
C TYR A 70 1.96 -16.52 6.31
N ASN A 71 2.32 -17.05 7.48
CA ASN A 71 1.54 -16.84 8.70
C ASN A 71 1.59 -15.42 9.26
N GLU A 72 2.42 -14.54 8.69
CA GLU A 72 2.48 -13.12 9.04
C GLU A 72 1.67 -12.24 8.08
N LEU A 73 1.28 -12.76 6.91
CA LEU A 73 0.71 -11.95 5.84
C LEU A 73 -0.60 -11.28 6.24
N GLU A 74 -1.49 -12.01 6.92
CA GLU A 74 -2.79 -11.46 7.30
C GLU A 74 -2.63 -10.27 8.25
N GLU A 75 -1.82 -10.41 9.27
CA GLU A 75 -1.55 -9.35 10.24
C GLU A 75 -0.90 -8.14 9.59
N LYS A 76 0.11 -8.37 8.73
CA LYS A 76 0.80 -7.29 8.04
C LYS A 76 -0.10 -6.59 7.03
N TRP A 77 -0.96 -7.33 6.36
CA TRP A 77 -1.95 -6.74 5.47
C TRP A 77 -2.93 -5.85 6.23
N GLU A 78 -3.46 -6.33 7.35
CA GLU A 78 -4.37 -5.56 8.20
C GLU A 78 -3.71 -4.27 8.70
N ASP A 79 -2.45 -4.35 9.14
CA ASP A 79 -1.73 -3.19 9.65
C ASP A 79 -1.47 -2.17 8.55
N SER A 80 -1.00 -2.60 7.38
CA SER A 80 -0.73 -1.68 6.27
C SER A 80 -2.02 -1.02 5.76
N LEU A 81 -3.11 -1.76 5.73
CA LEU A 81 -4.42 -1.22 5.38
C LEU A 81 -4.89 -0.19 6.41
N LYS A 82 -4.73 -0.48 7.70
CA LYS A 82 -5.10 0.44 8.77
C LYS A 82 -4.33 1.76 8.67
N VAL A 83 -3.05 1.70 8.35
CA VAL A 83 -2.24 2.90 8.14
C VAL A 83 -2.87 3.80 7.09
N TRP A 84 -3.30 3.23 5.96
CA TRP A 84 -3.95 3.98 4.90
C TRP A 84 -5.34 4.49 5.29
N MET A 85 -6.13 3.66 5.97
CA MET A 85 -7.47 4.07 6.40
C MET A 85 -7.42 5.20 7.43
N ASP A 86 -6.49 5.12 8.39
CA ASP A 86 -6.28 6.19 9.37
C ASP A 86 -5.84 7.49 8.70
N TYR A 87 -4.95 7.40 7.71
CA TYR A 87 -4.52 8.55 6.93
C TYR A 87 -5.70 9.20 6.21
N LEU A 88 -6.51 8.40 5.51
CA LEU A 88 -7.66 8.92 4.77
C LEU A 88 -8.69 9.57 5.72
N ASP A 89 -8.91 8.98 6.88
CA ASP A 89 -9.84 9.53 7.88
C ASP A 89 -9.38 10.89 8.38
N SER A 90 -8.07 11.12 8.45
CA SER A 90 -7.48 12.36 8.97
C SER A 90 -7.34 13.46 7.93
N ARG A 91 -7.62 13.20 6.65
CA ARG A 91 -7.38 14.13 5.55
C ARG A 91 -8.68 14.58 4.89
N SER A 92 -8.67 15.79 4.34
CA SER A 92 -9.75 16.31 3.51
C SER A 92 -9.52 15.95 2.04
N ASP A 93 -10.55 16.08 1.20
CA ASP A 93 -10.39 15.92 -0.24
C ASP A 93 -9.34 16.87 -0.81
N ALA A 94 -9.26 18.11 -0.27
CA ALA A 94 -8.25 19.06 -0.71
C ALA A 94 -6.82 18.58 -0.43
N ASP A 95 -6.60 17.93 0.72
CA ASP A 95 -5.29 17.38 1.08
C ASP A 95 -4.89 16.27 0.09
N LEU A 96 -5.84 15.49 -0.41
CA LEU A 96 -5.57 14.35 -1.28
C LEU A 96 -5.12 14.77 -2.68
N ILE A 97 -5.38 16.00 -3.10
CA ILE A 97 -4.97 16.51 -4.41
C ILE A 97 -3.79 17.47 -4.35
N GLU A 98 -3.19 17.68 -3.17
CA GLU A 98 -1.94 18.44 -3.04
C GLU A 98 -0.75 17.53 -3.31
N ASP A 99 0.22 18.04 -4.08
CA ASP A 99 1.43 17.28 -4.39
C ASP A 99 2.27 17.04 -3.13
N VAL A 100 2.75 15.81 -2.98
CA VAL A 100 3.79 15.48 -2.01
C VAL A 100 5.09 15.19 -2.76
N GLU A 101 6.19 15.67 -2.22
CA GLU A 101 7.51 15.45 -2.82
C GLU A 101 8.25 14.33 -2.11
N PHE A 102 8.99 13.55 -2.88
CA PHE A 102 9.78 12.43 -2.34
C PHE A 102 11.01 12.18 -3.22
N THR A 103 11.97 11.44 -2.68
CA THR A 103 13.15 11.00 -3.43
C THR A 103 12.83 9.69 -4.11
N GLY A 104 12.98 9.64 -5.45
CA GLY A 104 12.76 8.44 -6.23
C GLY A 104 13.96 7.49 -6.20
N TYR A 105 13.81 6.34 -6.85
CA TYR A 105 14.85 5.29 -6.91
C TYR A 105 16.14 5.77 -7.59
N ASP A 106 16.04 6.79 -8.43
CA ASP A 106 17.17 7.39 -9.15
C ASP A 106 17.86 8.51 -8.36
N GLY A 107 17.43 8.76 -7.12
CA GLY A 107 17.92 9.87 -6.30
C GLY A 107 17.33 11.23 -6.65
N GLY A 108 16.50 11.31 -7.69
CA GLY A 108 15.84 12.54 -8.10
C GLY A 108 14.63 12.88 -7.24
N ARG A 109 14.21 14.16 -7.33
CA ARG A 109 13.00 14.61 -6.64
C ARG A 109 11.79 14.39 -7.54
N TRP A 110 10.77 13.79 -6.98
CA TRP A 110 9.51 13.48 -7.65
C TRP A 110 8.36 14.07 -6.85
N ALA A 111 7.25 14.27 -7.51
CA ALA A 111 6.02 14.74 -6.85
C ALA A 111 4.84 13.93 -7.35
N ALA A 112 3.91 13.65 -6.45
CA ALA A 112 2.66 12.97 -6.78
C ALA A 112 1.57 13.39 -5.80
N LYS A 113 0.31 13.22 -6.21
CA LYS A 113 -0.83 13.47 -5.34
C LYS A 113 -1.16 12.21 -4.53
N PRO A 114 -1.50 12.32 -3.24
CA PRO A 114 -1.95 11.16 -2.48
C PRO A 114 -3.11 10.39 -3.15
N LEU A 115 -4.02 11.11 -3.81
CA LEU A 115 -5.09 10.48 -4.59
C LEU A 115 -4.54 9.52 -5.65
N ASP A 116 -3.57 9.97 -6.45
CA ASP A 116 -2.99 9.17 -7.52
C ASP A 116 -2.22 7.97 -6.97
N ILE A 117 -1.50 8.18 -5.86
CA ILE A 117 -0.76 7.11 -5.18
C ILE A 117 -1.74 6.04 -4.68
N ALA A 118 -2.83 6.44 -4.02
CA ALA A 118 -3.82 5.52 -3.51
C ALA A 118 -4.49 4.71 -4.63
N LEU A 119 -4.84 5.36 -5.74
CA LEU A 119 -5.41 4.68 -6.91
C LEU A 119 -4.43 3.67 -7.49
N GLN A 120 -3.16 4.04 -7.62
CA GLN A 120 -2.12 3.14 -8.12
C GLN A 120 -1.99 1.91 -7.22
N LEU A 121 -1.94 2.10 -5.90
CA LEU A 121 -1.83 0.98 -4.95
C LEU A 121 -3.02 0.03 -5.08
N ASN A 122 -4.23 0.57 -5.16
CA ASN A 122 -5.43 -0.26 -5.26
C ASN A 122 -5.50 -1.03 -6.58
N TYR A 123 -5.18 -0.40 -7.70
CA TYR A 123 -5.16 -1.08 -8.98
C TYR A 123 -4.01 -2.06 -9.11
N HIS A 124 -2.89 -1.79 -8.48
CA HIS A 124 -1.73 -2.69 -8.48
C HIS A 124 -2.03 -4.00 -7.73
N SER A 125 -2.89 -3.96 -6.71
CA SER A 125 -3.23 -5.12 -5.89
C SER A 125 -4.49 -5.87 -6.36
N ILE A 126 -5.14 -5.40 -7.41
CA ILE A 126 -6.22 -6.12 -8.06
C ILE A 126 -5.65 -7.07 -9.12
#